data_1dda320344900dbf2c93d5f1b4abe4e4
#
_entry.id   1dda320344900dbf2c93d5f1b4abe4e4
#
_cell.length_a   1.000
_cell.length_b   1.000
_cell.length_c   1.000
_cell.angle_alpha   90.00
_cell.angle_beta   90.00
_cell.angle_gamma   90.00
#
_symmetry.space_group_name_H-M   'P 1'
#
loop_
_entity.id
_entity.type
_entity.pdbx_description
1 polymer ?
#
loop_
_entity_poly.entity_id
_entity_poly.type
_entity_poly.pdbx_seq_one_letter_code
_entity_poly.pdbx_strand_id
1 'polypeptide(L)'
;MTTYNGFALNYSTDELKKMTTEEMTDITLLSETSPAWQALSEGDRKALQHLVQAAKILNNVCLQQDNPHNISLKQALEQAAKNDEQAALTLKMFNSLNGVSGLNGIDPAPICLFKGLTTSAGKNFYPQDLTVDEFHQILLNMFAGGESEEIARILSARTMIVR
;
A
#
# COMPACT_ATOMS: atom_id res chain seq x y z
N MET A 1 7.52 23.18 7.47
CA MET A 1 6.82 21.89 7.49
C MET A 1 7.44 21.03 6.40
N THR A 2 8.03 19.91 6.75
CA THR A 2 8.71 19.03 5.77
C THR A 2 7.68 18.31 4.92
N THR A 3 7.89 18.30 3.60
CA THR A 3 7.01 17.61 2.65
C THR A 3 7.78 16.53 1.91
N TYR A 4 7.11 15.45 1.57
CA TYR A 4 7.62 14.34 0.78
C TYR A 4 6.81 14.24 -0.50
N ASN A 5 7.43 14.47 -1.64
CA ASN A 5 6.77 14.52 -2.96
C ASN A 5 5.51 15.43 -2.98
N GLY A 6 5.58 16.57 -2.27
CA GLY A 6 4.47 17.52 -2.17
C GLY A 6 3.47 17.26 -1.04
N PHE A 7 3.55 16.13 -0.35
CA PHE A 7 2.65 15.77 0.76
C PHE A 7 3.32 16.01 2.11
N ALA A 8 2.63 16.73 3.02
CA ALA A 8 3.06 16.93 4.39
C ALA A 8 2.64 15.74 5.27
N LEU A 9 3.45 15.42 6.29
CA LEU A 9 3.10 14.40 7.27
C LEU A 9 1.89 14.83 8.10
N ASN A 10 1.04 13.85 8.45
CA ASN A 10 -0.18 14.09 9.21
C ASN A 10 0.05 14.06 10.72
N TYR A 11 1.04 13.29 11.18
CA TYR A 11 1.32 13.06 12.59
C TYR A 11 2.63 13.68 13.01
N SER A 12 2.67 14.24 14.22
CA SER A 12 3.90 14.71 14.88
C SER A 12 4.79 13.53 15.29
N THR A 13 6.04 13.82 15.62
CA THR A 13 6.97 12.81 16.14
C THR A 13 6.45 12.14 17.41
N ASP A 14 5.81 12.88 18.31
CA ASP A 14 5.31 12.34 19.58
C ASP A 14 4.09 11.42 19.34
N GLU A 15 3.17 11.79 18.45
CA GLU A 15 2.07 10.93 18.05
C GLU A 15 2.57 9.64 17.39
N LEU A 16 3.54 9.73 16.49
CA LEU A 16 4.15 8.55 15.86
C LEU A 16 4.88 7.66 16.86
N LYS A 17 5.56 8.24 17.85
CA LYS A 17 6.17 7.48 18.95
C LYS A 17 5.13 6.67 19.70
N LYS A 18 4.04 7.33 20.09
CA LYS A 18 2.92 6.65 20.78
C LYS A 18 2.37 5.52 19.93
N MET A 19 2.00 5.79 18.68
CA MET A 19 1.44 4.79 17.77
C MET A 19 2.39 3.59 17.57
N THR A 20 3.69 3.83 17.41
CA THR A 20 4.68 2.77 17.15
C THR A 20 5.08 1.97 18.39
N THR A 21 4.80 2.44 19.61
CA THR A 21 5.12 1.74 20.87
C THR A 21 3.90 1.09 21.49
N GLU A 22 2.74 1.72 21.41
CA GLU A 22 1.51 1.25 22.08
C GLU A 22 0.61 0.41 21.18
N GLU A 23 0.63 0.69 19.87
CA GLU A 23 -0.33 0.13 18.90
C GLU A 23 0.28 -0.90 17.95
N MET A 24 1.61 -0.99 17.89
CA MET A 24 2.29 -1.95 17.01
C MET A 24 2.73 -3.18 17.79
N THR A 25 2.40 -4.35 17.27
CA THR A 25 2.93 -5.62 17.76
C THR A 25 4.31 -5.87 17.14
N ASP A 26 5.27 -6.28 17.96
CA ASP A 26 6.57 -6.71 17.47
C ASP A 26 6.44 -7.99 16.64
N ILE A 27 6.99 -7.95 15.43
CA ILE A 27 7.03 -9.11 14.53
C ILE A 27 8.38 -9.80 14.69
N THR A 28 8.35 -11.10 15.02
CA THR A 28 9.57 -11.92 15.01
C THR A 28 9.98 -12.20 13.57
N LEU A 29 11.15 -11.70 13.20
CA LEU A 29 11.71 -11.95 11.87
C LEU A 29 12.44 -13.30 11.84
N LEU A 30 12.15 -14.10 10.82
CA LEU A 30 12.94 -15.28 10.52
C LEU A 30 14.30 -14.82 9.98
N SER A 31 15.37 -15.10 10.72
CA SER A 31 16.75 -14.78 10.33
C SER A 31 17.54 -16.04 10.03
N GLU A 32 18.65 -15.90 9.33
CA GLU A 32 19.56 -17.03 9.03
C GLU A 32 20.16 -17.65 10.29
N THR A 33 20.15 -16.93 11.41
CA THR A 33 20.62 -17.44 12.71
C THR A 33 19.51 -18.09 13.54
N SER A 34 18.25 -18.02 13.12
CA SER A 34 17.15 -18.62 13.87
C SER A 34 17.20 -20.15 13.82
N PRO A 35 16.82 -20.85 14.90
CA PRO A 35 16.75 -22.32 14.91
C PRO A 35 15.87 -22.88 13.80
N ALA A 36 14.76 -22.20 13.48
CA ALA A 36 13.85 -22.60 12.41
C ALA A 36 14.54 -22.57 11.03
N TRP A 37 15.34 -21.52 10.74
CA TRP A 37 16.13 -21.45 9.52
C TRP A 37 17.21 -22.54 9.46
N GLN A 38 17.92 -22.76 10.57
CA GLN A 38 18.99 -23.75 10.65
C GLN A 38 18.49 -25.20 10.46
N ALA A 39 17.24 -25.48 10.85
CA ALA A 39 16.60 -26.78 10.67
C ALA A 39 16.19 -27.08 9.21
N LEU A 40 16.15 -26.08 8.32
CA LEU A 40 15.77 -26.27 6.92
C LEU A 40 16.88 -26.99 6.16
N SER A 41 16.49 -27.85 5.20
CA SER A 41 17.44 -28.41 4.21
C SER A 41 18.00 -27.28 3.31
N GLU A 42 19.10 -27.54 2.63
CA GLU A 42 19.67 -26.60 1.67
C GLU A 42 18.71 -26.29 0.52
N GLY A 43 17.94 -27.27 0.05
CA GLY A 43 16.92 -27.10 -0.97
C GLY A 43 15.80 -26.20 -0.50
N ASP A 44 15.31 -26.38 0.73
CA ASP A 44 14.25 -25.56 1.30
C ASP A 44 14.70 -24.11 1.52
N ARG A 45 15.94 -23.90 1.96
CA ARG A 45 16.51 -22.54 2.10
C ARG A 45 16.56 -21.82 0.76
N LYS A 46 17.01 -22.48 -0.32
CA LYS A 46 17.01 -21.92 -1.66
C LYS A 46 15.59 -21.60 -2.14
N ALA A 47 14.67 -22.53 -1.96
CA ALA A 47 13.25 -22.31 -2.31
C ALA A 47 12.67 -21.11 -1.55
N LEU A 48 12.91 -21.01 -0.24
CA LEU A 48 12.44 -19.90 0.58
C LEU A 48 13.03 -18.55 0.13
N GLN A 49 14.32 -18.52 -0.26
CA GLN A 49 14.93 -17.30 -0.80
C GLN A 49 14.22 -16.83 -2.08
N HIS A 50 13.87 -17.75 -2.99
CA HIS A 50 13.10 -17.39 -4.20
C HIS A 50 11.68 -16.92 -3.88
N LEU A 51 11.00 -17.57 -2.91
CA LEU A 51 9.68 -17.15 -2.45
C LEU A 51 9.70 -15.76 -1.83
N VAL A 52 10.70 -15.43 -1.03
CA VAL A 52 10.88 -14.07 -0.47
C VAL A 52 11.11 -13.05 -1.57
N GLN A 53 11.88 -13.37 -2.59
CA GLN A 53 12.08 -12.49 -3.75
C GLN A 53 10.76 -12.25 -4.50
N ALA A 54 10.00 -13.31 -4.78
CA ALA A 54 8.70 -13.21 -5.41
C ALA A 54 7.72 -12.36 -4.55
N ALA A 55 7.69 -12.59 -3.24
CA ALA A 55 6.86 -11.82 -2.31
C ALA A 55 7.20 -10.31 -2.31
N LYS A 56 8.49 -9.96 -2.40
CA LYS A 56 8.91 -8.55 -2.52
C LYS A 56 8.41 -7.90 -3.80
N ILE A 57 8.44 -8.61 -4.92
CA ILE A 57 7.91 -8.11 -6.20
C ILE A 57 6.39 -7.93 -6.09
N LEU A 58 5.67 -8.93 -5.58
CA LEU A 58 4.23 -8.85 -5.37
C LEU A 58 3.84 -7.72 -4.41
N ASN A 59 4.62 -7.48 -3.36
CA ASN A 59 4.37 -6.37 -2.44
C ASN A 59 4.44 -5.02 -3.16
N ASN A 60 5.38 -4.83 -4.07
CA ASN A 60 5.44 -3.60 -4.86
C ASN A 60 4.22 -3.43 -5.77
N VAL A 61 3.72 -4.53 -6.34
CA VAL A 61 2.46 -4.50 -7.11
C VAL A 61 1.29 -4.12 -6.21
N CYS A 62 1.18 -4.74 -5.03
CA CYS A 62 0.14 -4.40 -4.05
C CYS A 62 0.20 -2.93 -3.63
N LEU A 63 1.38 -2.40 -3.36
CA LEU A 63 1.56 -0.99 -3.02
C LEU A 63 1.07 -0.06 -4.13
N GLN A 64 1.39 -0.36 -5.39
CA GLN A 64 0.93 0.42 -6.54
C GLN A 64 -0.58 0.32 -6.75
N GLN A 65 -1.15 -0.86 -6.54
CA GLN A 65 -2.60 -1.08 -6.66
C GLN A 65 -3.39 -0.41 -5.52
N ASP A 66 -2.78 -0.25 -4.36
CA ASP A 66 -3.42 0.41 -3.22
C ASP A 66 -3.46 1.94 -3.40
N ASN A 67 -2.31 2.55 -3.70
CA ASN A 67 -2.21 3.99 -3.92
C ASN A 67 -1.05 4.31 -4.88
N PRO A 68 -1.24 5.18 -5.90
CA PRO A 68 -0.21 5.50 -6.90
C PRO A 68 1.03 6.16 -6.31
N HIS A 69 0.90 6.78 -5.14
CA HIS A 69 2.00 7.48 -4.46
C HIS A 69 2.82 6.58 -3.52
N ASN A 70 2.35 5.36 -3.21
CA ASN A 70 2.98 4.50 -2.22
C ASN A 70 4.47 4.26 -2.47
N ILE A 71 4.85 3.90 -3.70
CA ILE A 71 6.25 3.57 -4.02
C ILE A 71 7.15 4.81 -3.87
N SER A 72 6.74 5.93 -4.46
CA SER A 72 7.54 7.16 -4.42
C SER A 72 7.66 7.76 -3.02
N LEU A 73 6.59 7.69 -2.22
CA LEU A 73 6.60 8.15 -0.83
C LEU A 73 7.43 7.23 0.07
N LYS A 74 7.35 5.92 -0.13
CA LYS A 74 8.20 4.96 0.57
C LYS A 74 9.69 5.27 0.33
N GLN A 75 10.09 5.46 -0.93
CA GLN A 75 11.47 5.81 -1.28
C GLN A 75 11.92 7.12 -0.64
N ALA A 76 11.06 8.15 -0.65
CA ALA A 76 11.35 9.43 -0.02
C ALA A 76 11.53 9.28 1.51
N LEU A 77 10.67 8.51 2.17
CA LEU A 77 10.78 8.20 3.59
C LEU A 77 12.07 7.41 3.91
N GLU A 78 12.43 6.41 3.11
CA GLU A 78 13.65 5.61 3.28
C GLU A 78 14.93 6.47 3.20
N GLN A 79 14.94 7.49 2.36
CA GLN A 79 16.04 8.42 2.29
C GLN A 79 16.09 9.38 3.51
N ALA A 80 14.94 9.95 3.86
CA ALA A 80 14.83 10.90 4.96
C ALA A 80 15.06 10.24 6.33
N ALA A 81 14.60 9.02 6.53
CA ALA A 81 14.70 8.26 7.78
C ALA A 81 16.14 8.07 8.27
N LYS A 82 17.14 8.27 7.41
CA LYS A 82 18.57 8.19 7.79
C LYS A 82 18.97 9.30 8.75
N ASN A 83 18.31 10.46 8.71
CA ASN A 83 18.67 11.65 9.46
C ASN A 83 17.47 12.38 10.10
N ASP A 84 16.26 11.85 9.95
CA ASP A 84 15.02 12.45 10.44
C ASP A 84 14.19 11.40 11.20
N GLU A 85 14.04 11.62 12.52
CA GLU A 85 13.30 10.72 13.39
C GLU A 85 11.83 10.61 13.00
N GLN A 86 11.19 11.73 12.63
CA GLN A 86 9.78 11.72 12.21
C GLN A 86 9.60 10.87 10.95
N ALA A 87 10.51 10.99 9.97
CA ALA A 87 10.51 10.17 8.78
C ALA A 87 10.73 8.68 9.09
N ALA A 88 11.64 8.37 10.02
CA ALA A 88 11.91 6.99 10.44
C ALA A 88 10.68 6.34 11.09
N LEU A 89 10.00 7.05 11.97
CA LEU A 89 8.77 6.58 12.61
C LEU A 89 7.61 6.47 11.60
N THR A 90 7.50 7.43 10.67
CA THR A 90 6.51 7.36 9.59
C THR A 90 6.77 6.16 8.68
N LEU A 91 8.03 5.87 8.35
CA LEU A 91 8.39 4.69 7.57
C LEU A 91 8.06 3.38 8.32
N LYS A 92 8.26 3.34 9.64
CA LYS A 92 7.85 2.20 10.46
C LYS A 92 6.34 1.97 10.39
N MET A 93 5.55 3.03 10.52
CA MET A 93 4.09 2.97 10.35
C MET A 93 3.70 2.56 8.91
N PHE A 94 4.32 3.15 7.89
CA PHE A 94 4.09 2.80 6.49
C PHE A 94 4.29 1.31 6.22
N ASN A 95 5.38 0.75 6.75
CA ASN A 95 5.68 -0.68 6.59
C ASN A 95 4.66 -1.58 7.33
N SER A 96 4.16 -1.15 8.49
CA SER A 96 3.12 -1.87 9.24
C SER A 96 1.77 -1.84 8.53
N LEU A 97 1.37 -0.68 8.00
CA LEU A 97 0.12 -0.50 7.24
C LEU A 97 0.21 -1.07 5.82
N ASN A 98 1.42 -1.34 5.34
CA ASN A 98 1.74 -1.65 3.95
C ASN A 98 1.22 -0.57 2.98
N GLY A 99 1.44 0.70 3.31
CA GLY A 99 1.01 1.83 2.49
C GLY A 99 0.86 3.14 3.27
N VAL A 100 0.38 4.17 2.59
CA VAL A 100 0.16 5.51 3.15
C VAL A 100 -1.04 5.60 4.08
N SER A 101 -1.94 4.62 4.03
CA SER A 101 -3.14 4.57 4.86
C SER A 101 -3.54 3.13 5.18
N GLY A 102 -4.27 2.95 6.26
CA GLY A 102 -4.80 1.67 6.70
C GLY A 102 -5.83 1.84 7.81
N LEU A 103 -6.44 0.75 8.20
CA LEU A 103 -7.36 0.73 9.35
C LEU A 103 -6.55 0.55 10.63
N ASN A 104 -6.93 1.26 11.68
CA ASN A 104 -6.41 1.03 13.01
C ASN A 104 -7.25 -0.08 13.67
N GLY A 105 -6.83 -1.33 13.52
CA GLY A 105 -7.35 -2.47 14.26
C GLY A 105 -8.84 -2.46 14.59
N ILE A 106 -9.18 -1.98 15.79
CA ILE A 106 -10.53 -1.93 16.35
C ILE A 106 -11.25 -0.60 16.00
N ASP A 107 -10.50 0.46 15.79
CA ASP A 107 -11.06 1.76 15.42
C ASP A 107 -11.36 1.79 13.90
N PRO A 108 -12.62 2.06 13.49
CA PRO A 108 -12.96 2.19 12.07
C PRO A 108 -12.35 3.43 11.40
N ALA A 109 -11.75 4.36 12.16
CA ALA A 109 -11.11 5.53 11.60
C ALA A 109 -9.83 5.14 10.83
N PRO A 110 -9.70 5.50 9.55
CA PRO A 110 -8.49 5.18 8.80
C PRO A 110 -7.31 6.02 9.31
N ILE A 111 -6.16 5.38 9.49
CA ILE A 111 -4.89 6.08 9.66
C ILE A 111 -4.45 6.55 8.28
N CYS A 112 -4.17 7.85 8.13
CA CYS A 112 -3.59 8.45 6.92
C CYS A 112 -2.28 9.13 7.29
N LEU A 113 -1.16 8.63 6.78
CA LEU A 113 0.17 9.13 7.15
C LEU A 113 0.48 10.52 6.58
N PHE A 114 -0.18 10.91 5.49
CA PHE A 114 0.05 12.16 4.80
C PHE A 114 -1.24 12.98 4.68
N LYS A 115 -1.12 14.30 4.83
CA LYS A 115 -2.25 15.24 4.72
C LYS A 115 -2.80 15.28 3.31
N GLY A 116 -4.11 15.17 3.20
CA GLY A 116 -4.81 15.24 1.91
C GLY A 116 -4.62 14.03 1.01
N LEU A 117 -3.93 12.99 1.48
CA LEU A 117 -3.76 11.76 0.73
C LEU A 117 -4.70 10.69 1.29
N THR A 118 -5.80 10.49 0.61
CA THR A 118 -6.78 9.44 0.95
C THR A 118 -6.67 8.29 -0.03
N THR A 119 -6.93 7.08 0.45
CA THR A 119 -7.10 5.94 -0.45
C THR A 119 -8.53 5.98 -0.98
N SER A 120 -8.69 6.04 -2.30
CA SER A 120 -10.00 5.96 -2.94
C SER A 120 -10.64 4.58 -2.70
N ALA A 121 -11.97 4.51 -2.70
CA ALA A 121 -12.70 3.24 -2.53
C ALA A 121 -12.31 2.19 -3.60
N GLY A 122 -11.99 2.63 -4.81
CA GLY A 122 -11.50 1.78 -5.90
C GLY A 122 -9.99 1.56 -5.88
N LYS A 123 -9.28 2.10 -4.88
CA LYS A 123 -7.82 2.10 -4.81
C LYS A 123 -7.22 2.68 -6.11
N ASN A 124 -6.14 2.09 -6.63
CA ASN A 124 -5.55 2.50 -7.91
C ASN A 124 -5.99 1.60 -9.08
N PHE A 125 -7.08 0.83 -8.91
CA PHE A 125 -7.65 0.04 -10.01
C PHE A 125 -8.47 0.88 -10.99
N TYR A 126 -8.95 2.04 -10.53
CA TYR A 126 -9.74 2.99 -11.30
C TYR A 126 -9.12 4.37 -11.22
N PRO A 127 -9.31 5.24 -12.24
CA PRO A 127 -8.93 6.64 -12.16
C PRO A 127 -9.53 7.28 -10.89
N GLN A 128 -8.72 8.02 -10.13
CA GLN A 128 -9.16 8.60 -8.85
C GLN A 128 -10.26 9.65 -9.00
N ASP A 129 -10.35 10.25 -10.18
CA ASP A 129 -11.34 11.25 -10.56
C ASP A 129 -12.58 10.64 -11.25
N LEU A 130 -12.62 9.30 -11.44
CA LEU A 130 -13.77 8.61 -12.01
C LEU A 130 -14.93 8.62 -11.02
N THR A 131 -16.03 9.29 -11.37
CA THR A 131 -17.26 9.29 -10.58
C THR A 131 -18.17 8.10 -10.95
N VAL A 132 -19.07 7.74 -10.03
CA VAL A 132 -20.08 6.69 -10.27
C VAL A 132 -20.97 7.05 -11.45
N ASP A 133 -21.37 8.32 -11.58
CA ASP A 133 -22.21 8.80 -12.67
C ASP A 133 -21.48 8.72 -14.01
N GLU A 134 -20.22 9.11 -14.07
CA GLU A 134 -19.38 8.98 -15.26
C GLU A 134 -19.26 7.51 -15.69
N PHE A 135 -19.00 6.62 -14.73
CA PHE A 135 -18.91 5.19 -15.00
C PHE A 135 -20.23 4.63 -15.55
N HIS A 136 -21.37 5.01 -14.95
CA HIS A 136 -22.68 4.62 -15.47
C HIS A 136 -22.93 5.15 -16.88
N GLN A 137 -22.55 6.38 -17.20
CA GLN A 137 -22.68 6.93 -18.55
C GLN A 137 -21.82 6.18 -19.57
N ILE A 138 -20.59 5.79 -19.19
CA ILE A 138 -19.75 4.95 -20.04
C ILE A 138 -20.45 3.63 -20.36
N LEU A 139 -20.98 2.94 -19.35
CA LEU A 139 -21.69 1.67 -19.56
C LEU A 139 -22.93 1.85 -20.43
N LEU A 140 -23.74 2.89 -20.21
CA LEU A 140 -24.92 3.17 -21.02
C LEU A 140 -24.56 3.42 -22.48
N ASN A 141 -23.50 4.17 -22.74
CA ASN A 141 -23.02 4.44 -24.09
C ASN A 141 -22.54 3.16 -24.79
N MET A 142 -21.84 2.29 -24.07
CA MET A 142 -21.41 0.98 -24.58
C MET A 142 -22.61 0.08 -24.88
N PHE A 143 -23.63 0.05 -24.03
CA PHE A 143 -24.88 -0.67 -24.29
C PHE A 143 -25.58 -0.16 -25.55
N ALA A 144 -25.68 1.16 -25.71
CA ALA A 144 -26.27 1.77 -26.90
C ALA A 144 -25.46 1.46 -28.17
N GLY A 145 -24.14 1.28 -28.04
CA GLY A 145 -23.25 0.86 -29.11
C GLY A 145 -23.28 -0.64 -29.42
N GLY A 146 -24.02 -1.45 -28.67
CA GLY A 146 -24.10 -2.90 -28.88
C GLY A 146 -22.94 -3.70 -28.27
N GLU A 147 -22.16 -3.12 -27.35
CA GLU A 147 -20.95 -3.70 -26.77
C GLU A 147 -21.22 -4.54 -25.50
N SER A 148 -22.34 -5.30 -25.49
CA SER A 148 -22.80 -6.03 -24.30
C SER A 148 -21.80 -7.09 -23.82
N GLU A 149 -21.07 -7.75 -24.72
CA GLU A 149 -20.05 -8.74 -24.37
C GLU A 149 -18.84 -8.08 -23.70
N GLU A 150 -18.41 -6.93 -24.20
CA GLU A 150 -17.30 -6.17 -23.62
C GLU A 150 -17.65 -5.62 -22.24
N ILE A 151 -18.88 -5.15 -22.05
CA ILE A 151 -19.38 -4.73 -20.72
C ILE A 151 -19.33 -5.90 -19.75
N ALA A 152 -19.82 -7.08 -20.15
CA ALA A 152 -19.77 -8.27 -19.31
C ALA A 152 -18.31 -8.64 -18.96
N ARG A 153 -17.39 -8.50 -19.90
CA ARG A 153 -15.96 -8.72 -19.70
C ARG A 153 -15.36 -7.72 -18.71
N ILE A 154 -15.66 -6.43 -18.85
CA ILE A 154 -15.18 -5.37 -17.94
C ILE A 154 -15.72 -5.59 -16.53
N LEU A 155 -17.00 -5.90 -16.37
CA LEU A 155 -17.61 -6.07 -15.05
C LEU A 155 -17.21 -7.38 -14.37
N SER A 156 -16.90 -8.43 -15.14
CA SER A 156 -16.49 -9.73 -14.60
C SER A 156 -14.97 -9.85 -14.38
N ALA A 157 -14.19 -9.15 -15.18
CA ALA A 157 -12.74 -9.16 -15.07
C ALA A 157 -12.31 -8.11 -14.02
N ARG A 158 -11.38 -8.49 -13.13
CA ARG A 158 -10.72 -7.55 -12.23
C ARG A 158 -9.68 -6.73 -13.02
N THR A 159 -10.15 -5.95 -13.99
CA THR A 159 -9.30 -5.15 -14.87
C THR A 159 -9.23 -3.70 -14.40
N MET A 160 -8.05 -3.10 -14.54
CA MET A 160 -7.87 -1.67 -14.36
C MET A 160 -8.54 -0.91 -15.51
N ILE A 161 -9.30 0.13 -15.17
CA ILE A 161 -9.73 1.14 -16.15
C ILE A 161 -8.63 2.20 -16.21
N VAL A 162 -8.07 2.41 -17.38
CA VAL A 162 -7.03 3.41 -17.63
C VAL A 162 -7.62 4.50 -18.52
N ARG A 163 -7.38 5.76 -18.19
CA ARG A 163 -7.68 6.92 -19.05
C ARG A 163 -6.57 7.15 -20.06
#